data_3483a1e2e4a1ba05e7632d2a9f0780e7
#
_entry.id   3483a1e2e4a1ba05e7632d2a9f0780e7
#
_cell.length_a   1.000
_cell.length_b   1.000
_cell.length_c   1.000
_cell.angle_alpha   90.00
_cell.angle_beta   90.00
_cell.angle_gamma   90.00
#
_symmetry.space_group_name_H-M   'P 1'
#
loop_
_entity.id
_entity.type
_entity.pdbx_description
1 polymer ?
#
loop_
_entity_poly.entity_id
_entity_poly.type
_entity_poly.pdbx_seq_one_letter_code
_entity_poly.pdbx_strand_id
1 'polypeptide(L)'
;VLRMTYGGRLTYGYDDLIFADFTAGYQGSEQFSKGNRYGFFPSGSLAFVATNLDALKNNRVLSYLKFHTSYGLVGNDNFGDDRFLYRDYLASAASNGGINYLSKPIDIIRLGNPNLTWEKSKIFNVGVDFSLFNQLSVGVEYYNDRRTSILVDDNITPLLNGLSSDYLSKINLGEIHNS
;
A
#
# COMPACT_ATOMS: atom_id res chain seq x y z
N VAL A 1 -15.16 10.39 2.79
CA VAL A 1 -13.71 10.54 3.02
C VAL A 1 -13.12 11.29 1.87
N LEU A 2 -12.45 12.41 2.14
CA LEU A 2 -11.75 13.18 1.13
C LEU A 2 -10.34 12.57 0.95
N ARG A 3 -9.97 12.37 -0.33
CA ARG A 3 -8.63 11.97 -0.75
C ARG A 3 -8.08 13.02 -1.70
N MET A 4 -6.79 13.28 -1.59
CA MET A 4 -6.08 14.18 -2.47
C MET A 4 -4.85 13.44 -3.00
N THR A 5 -4.63 13.46 -4.32
CA THR A 5 -3.50 12.79 -4.95
C THR A 5 -2.83 13.72 -5.94
N TYR A 6 -1.53 13.89 -5.79
CA TYR A 6 -0.65 14.49 -6.77
C TYR A 6 0.28 13.41 -7.28
N GLY A 7 0.44 13.30 -8.59
CA GLY A 7 1.32 12.30 -9.18
C GLY A 7 2.05 12.86 -10.39
N GLY A 8 3.26 12.35 -10.58
CA GLY A 8 4.09 12.65 -11.74
C GLY A 8 4.78 11.38 -12.24
N ARG A 9 4.99 11.31 -13.55
CA ARG A 9 5.71 10.23 -14.23
C ARG A 9 6.73 10.81 -15.17
N LEU A 10 7.93 10.25 -15.13
CA LEU A 10 9.03 10.55 -16.06
C LEU A 10 9.43 9.24 -16.71
N THR A 11 9.38 9.24 -18.06
CA THR A 11 9.80 8.08 -18.87
C THR A 11 10.96 8.51 -19.75
N TYR A 12 12.00 7.69 -19.78
CA TYR A 12 13.18 7.90 -20.63
C TYR A 12 13.45 6.65 -21.44
N GLY A 13 13.65 6.81 -22.73
CA GLY A 13 14.03 5.75 -23.65
C GLY A 13 15.31 6.15 -24.41
N TYR A 14 16.24 5.22 -24.54
CA TYR A 14 17.48 5.40 -25.29
C TYR A 14 17.64 4.29 -26.30
N ASP A 15 17.65 4.65 -27.59
CA ASP A 15 17.93 3.80 -28.74
C ASP A 15 17.13 2.48 -28.78
N ASP A 16 15.89 2.50 -28.31
CA ASP A 16 15.07 1.31 -28.11
C ASP A 16 15.75 0.18 -27.31
N LEU A 17 16.88 0.48 -26.69
CA LEU A 17 17.73 -0.44 -25.95
C LEU A 17 17.48 -0.38 -24.45
N ILE A 18 17.39 0.83 -23.88
CA ILE A 18 17.22 1.06 -22.46
C ILE A 18 15.97 1.90 -22.23
N PHE A 19 15.13 1.47 -21.33
CA PHE A 19 13.97 2.21 -20.89
C PHE A 19 14.03 2.38 -19.37
N ALA A 20 13.81 3.60 -18.91
CA ALA A 20 13.71 3.92 -17.50
C ALA A 20 12.39 4.66 -17.26
N ASP A 21 11.69 4.27 -16.20
CA ASP A 21 10.44 4.91 -15.79
C ASP A 21 10.52 5.23 -14.31
N PHE A 22 10.13 6.44 -13.96
CA PHE A 22 10.03 6.90 -12.57
C PHE A 22 8.66 7.51 -12.34
N THR A 23 7.97 7.04 -11.33
CA THR A 23 6.67 7.58 -10.92
C THR A 23 6.74 7.97 -9.45
N ALA A 24 6.19 9.10 -9.10
CA ALA A 24 6.05 9.54 -7.72
C ALA A 24 4.62 9.99 -7.46
N GLY A 25 4.04 9.48 -6.38
CA GLY A 25 2.72 9.87 -5.89
C GLY A 25 2.82 10.50 -4.51
N TYR A 26 2.20 11.66 -4.32
CA TYR A 26 1.98 12.26 -3.01
C TYR A 26 0.50 12.25 -2.70
N GLN A 27 0.10 11.49 -1.70
CA GLN A 27 -1.30 11.22 -1.40
C GLN A 27 -1.66 11.68 0.00
N GLY A 28 -2.85 12.26 0.14
CA GLY A 28 -3.43 12.65 1.41
C GLY A 28 -4.78 11.99 1.62
N SER A 29 -5.05 11.50 2.83
CA SER A 29 -6.32 10.89 3.22
C SER A 29 -6.81 11.42 4.56
N GLU A 30 -8.08 11.77 4.63
CA GLU A 30 -8.74 12.17 5.89
C GLU A 30 -8.98 11.02 6.85
N GLN A 31 -8.69 9.78 6.44
CA GLN A 31 -8.73 8.62 7.33
C GLN A 31 -7.72 8.71 8.48
N PHE A 32 -6.70 9.54 8.32
CA PHE A 32 -5.62 9.72 9.29
C PHE A 32 -5.68 11.06 10.00
N SER A 33 -5.07 11.12 11.18
CA SER A 33 -4.83 12.37 11.92
C SER A 33 -3.98 13.35 11.08
N LYS A 34 -4.01 14.64 11.43
CA LYS A 34 -3.31 15.69 10.66
C LYS A 34 -1.82 15.39 10.43
N GLY A 35 -1.14 14.76 11.40
CA GLY A 35 0.29 14.43 11.31
C GLY A 35 0.62 13.28 10.38
N ASN A 36 -0.30 12.32 10.19
CA ASN A 36 -0.09 11.09 9.43
C ASN A 36 -0.88 11.05 8.11
N ARG A 37 -1.52 12.18 7.76
CA ARG A 37 -2.45 12.29 6.64
C ARG A 37 -1.80 12.06 5.28
N TYR A 38 -0.55 12.46 5.13
CA TYR A 38 0.13 12.45 3.84
C TYR A 38 1.17 11.34 3.75
N GLY A 39 1.22 10.68 2.58
CA GLY A 39 2.18 9.65 2.23
C GLY A 39 2.86 9.94 0.88
N PHE A 40 4.13 9.60 0.77
CA PHE A 40 4.90 9.67 -0.48
C PHE A 40 5.21 8.26 -0.97
N PHE A 41 4.84 7.98 -2.22
CA PHE A 41 4.87 6.65 -2.81
C PHE A 41 5.61 6.68 -4.16
N PRO A 42 6.94 6.57 -4.15
CA PRO A 42 7.74 6.51 -5.36
C PRO A 42 7.79 5.09 -5.93
N SER A 43 7.96 5.00 -7.24
CA SER A 43 8.30 3.76 -7.94
C SER A 43 9.25 4.03 -9.10
N GLY A 44 10.06 3.04 -9.44
CA GLY A 44 10.95 3.10 -10.57
C GLY A 44 11.07 1.76 -11.26
N SER A 45 11.28 1.78 -12.56
CA SER A 45 11.53 0.59 -13.36
C SER A 45 12.63 0.84 -14.39
N LEU A 46 13.36 -0.23 -14.71
CA LEU A 46 14.35 -0.26 -15.75
C LEU A 46 14.10 -1.48 -16.65
N ALA A 47 14.24 -1.29 -17.94
CA ALA A 47 14.19 -2.37 -18.91
C ALA A 47 15.35 -2.24 -19.91
N PHE A 48 15.92 -3.38 -20.29
CA PHE A 48 16.99 -3.50 -21.25
C PHE A 48 16.63 -4.54 -22.31
N VAL A 49 16.56 -4.09 -23.56
CA VAL A 49 16.20 -4.94 -24.71
C VAL A 49 17.49 -5.37 -25.42
N ALA A 50 18.04 -6.50 -25.03
CA ALA A 50 19.34 -6.98 -25.49
C ALA A 50 19.38 -7.30 -27.00
N THR A 51 18.25 -7.70 -27.58
CA THR A 51 18.13 -7.98 -29.01
C THR A 51 18.31 -6.76 -29.89
N ASN A 52 18.22 -5.55 -29.37
CA ASN A 52 18.47 -4.32 -30.10
C ASN A 52 19.96 -3.97 -30.18
N LEU A 53 20.83 -4.71 -29.48
CA LEU A 53 22.28 -4.62 -29.68
C LEU A 53 22.66 -5.12 -31.09
N ASP A 54 23.58 -4.44 -31.75
CA ASP A 54 24.04 -4.80 -33.10
C ASP A 54 24.56 -6.24 -33.20
N ALA A 55 25.12 -6.75 -32.08
CA ALA A 55 25.61 -8.14 -31.99
C ALA A 55 24.51 -9.20 -32.04
N LEU A 56 23.27 -8.85 -31.64
CA LEU A 56 22.14 -9.77 -31.54
C LEU A 56 21.03 -9.51 -32.55
N LYS A 57 21.05 -8.38 -33.24
CA LYS A 57 20.00 -7.92 -34.18
C LYS A 57 19.65 -8.90 -35.30
N ASN A 58 20.60 -9.74 -35.70
CA ASN A 58 20.42 -10.71 -36.79
C ASN A 58 20.40 -12.16 -36.32
N ASN A 59 20.15 -12.41 -35.04
CA ASN A 59 20.12 -13.76 -34.52
C ASN A 59 18.83 -14.47 -34.95
N ARG A 60 18.95 -15.58 -35.69
CA ARG A 60 17.80 -16.35 -36.18
C ARG A 60 17.13 -17.21 -35.09
N VAL A 61 17.82 -17.46 -33.99
CA VAL A 61 17.34 -18.32 -32.91
C VAL A 61 16.67 -17.45 -31.81
N LEU A 62 17.40 -16.43 -31.37
CA LEU A 62 16.90 -15.53 -30.32
C LEU A 62 16.27 -14.29 -30.98
N SER A 63 14.94 -14.27 -31.04
CA SER A 63 14.19 -13.22 -31.74
C SER A 63 13.91 -12.00 -30.84
N TYR A 64 13.86 -12.23 -29.56
CA TYR A 64 13.64 -11.18 -28.57
C TYR A 64 14.27 -11.55 -27.22
N LEU A 65 14.92 -10.59 -26.57
CA LEU A 65 15.43 -10.74 -25.21
C LEU A 65 15.35 -9.40 -24.48
N LYS A 66 14.59 -9.38 -23.40
CA LYS A 66 14.41 -8.21 -22.55
C LYS A 66 14.61 -8.60 -21.09
N PHE A 67 15.41 -7.82 -20.41
CA PHE A 67 15.52 -7.84 -18.94
C PHE A 67 14.73 -6.65 -18.38
N HIS A 68 14.02 -6.87 -17.31
CA HIS A 68 13.32 -5.78 -16.64
C HIS A 68 13.36 -5.94 -15.13
N THR A 69 13.35 -4.81 -14.44
CA THR A 69 13.26 -4.75 -12.99
C THR A 69 12.45 -3.55 -12.57
N SER A 70 11.73 -3.68 -11.47
CA SER A 70 10.98 -2.57 -10.88
C SER A 70 11.02 -2.63 -9.36
N TYR A 71 10.97 -1.47 -8.75
CA TYR A 71 10.80 -1.30 -7.32
C TYR A 71 9.80 -0.19 -7.05
N GLY A 72 8.81 -0.46 -6.20
CA GLY A 72 7.77 0.51 -5.88
C GLY A 72 7.33 0.46 -4.43
N LEU A 73 6.93 1.61 -3.92
CA LEU A 73 6.23 1.77 -2.66
C LEU A 73 4.78 2.14 -2.94
N VAL A 74 3.84 1.40 -2.37
CA VAL A 74 2.40 1.64 -2.51
C VAL A 74 1.81 1.84 -1.12
N GLY A 75 0.95 2.86 -0.97
CA GLY A 75 0.21 3.13 0.25
C GLY A 75 -1.25 2.69 0.13
N ASN A 76 -1.80 2.15 1.21
CA ASN A 76 -3.20 1.82 1.34
C ASN A 76 -3.81 2.54 2.55
N ASP A 77 -4.95 3.21 2.35
CA ASP A 77 -5.74 3.89 3.38
C ASP A 77 -7.15 3.28 3.51
N ASN A 78 -7.36 2.10 2.94
CA ASN A 78 -8.65 1.43 2.99
C ASN A 78 -8.75 0.52 4.23
N PHE A 79 -9.58 0.90 5.18
CA PHE A 79 -9.82 0.19 6.43
C PHE A 79 -11.17 -0.55 6.44
N GLY A 80 -11.70 -0.88 5.27
CA GLY A 80 -13.02 -1.49 5.11
C GLY A 80 -14.14 -0.51 5.46
N ASP A 81 -15.08 -0.95 6.29
CA ASP A 81 -16.22 -0.14 6.72
C ASP A 81 -15.86 0.86 7.83
N ASP A 82 -14.71 0.68 8.46
CA ASP A 82 -14.24 1.58 9.53
C ASP A 82 -13.80 2.93 8.96
N ARG A 83 -14.25 4.00 9.61
CA ARG A 83 -13.89 5.37 9.21
C ARG A 83 -13.40 6.15 10.44
N PHE A 84 -12.42 7.03 10.17
CA PHE A 84 -11.91 7.96 11.20
C PHE A 84 -11.50 7.27 12.50
N LEU A 85 -10.82 6.14 12.39
CA LEU A 85 -10.33 5.34 13.52
C LEU A 85 -9.41 6.11 14.48
N TYR A 86 -8.92 7.27 14.05
CA TYR A 86 -8.10 8.15 14.89
C TYR A 86 -8.90 9.01 15.88
N ARG A 87 -10.25 8.99 15.79
CA ARG A 87 -11.16 9.72 16.66
C ARG A 87 -11.87 8.79 17.61
N ASP A 88 -12.15 9.31 18.82
CA ASP A 88 -13.05 8.63 19.73
C ASP A 88 -14.46 8.56 19.15
N TYR A 89 -15.08 7.40 19.28
CA TYR A 89 -16.47 7.20 18.93
C TYR A 89 -17.34 7.27 20.17
N LEU A 90 -18.17 8.31 20.22
CA LEU A 90 -19.07 8.59 21.31
C LEU A 90 -20.49 8.26 20.91
N ALA A 91 -21.23 7.57 21.75
CA ALA A 91 -22.66 7.39 21.57
C ALA A 91 -23.43 7.81 22.82
N SER A 92 -24.66 8.22 22.62
CA SER A 92 -25.59 8.44 23.73
C SER A 92 -26.01 7.09 24.28
N ALA A 93 -25.73 6.83 25.54
CA ALA A 93 -26.24 5.63 26.20
C ALA A 93 -27.78 5.66 26.19
N ALA A 94 -28.36 4.56 25.69
CA ALA A 94 -29.80 4.39 25.78
C ALA A 94 -30.20 4.31 27.27
N SER A 95 -30.94 5.27 27.76
CA SER A 95 -31.44 5.20 29.13
C SER A 95 -32.51 4.10 29.20
N ASN A 96 -32.12 2.92 29.67
CA ASN A 96 -33.08 1.92 30.10
C ASN A 96 -33.78 2.42 31.40
N GLY A 97 -34.90 3.12 31.22
CA GLY A 97 -35.94 3.22 32.23
C GLY A 97 -35.67 4.03 33.53
N GLY A 98 -34.93 5.11 33.46
CA GLY A 98 -34.75 6.01 34.63
C GLY A 98 -35.30 7.41 34.36
N ILE A 99 -35.97 8.00 35.36
CA ILE A 99 -36.75 9.24 35.35
C ILE A 99 -35.86 10.50 35.26
N ASN A 100 -34.92 10.60 34.29
CA ASN A 100 -34.19 11.84 34.09
C ASN A 100 -34.06 12.18 32.60
N TYR A 101 -35.03 12.94 32.13
CA TYR A 101 -35.07 13.50 30.77
C TYR A 101 -33.98 14.56 30.50
N LEU A 102 -33.09 14.88 31.43
CA LEU A 102 -32.20 16.05 31.36
C LEU A 102 -30.73 15.73 31.10
N SER A 103 -30.29 14.47 31.18
CA SER A 103 -28.92 14.12 30.78
C SER A 103 -28.88 12.71 30.22
N LYS A 104 -28.79 12.62 28.87
CA LYS A 104 -28.37 11.37 28.24
C LYS A 104 -26.88 11.24 28.50
N PRO A 105 -26.43 10.25 29.26
CA PRO A 105 -24.98 10.04 29.43
C PRO A 105 -24.34 9.74 28.07
N ILE A 106 -23.25 10.39 27.82
CA ILE A 106 -22.41 10.11 26.63
C ILE A 106 -21.43 9.03 27.07
N ASP A 107 -21.44 7.93 26.38
CA ASP A 107 -20.50 6.84 26.60
C ASP A 107 -19.46 6.78 25.46
N ILE A 108 -18.23 6.43 25.82
CA ILE A 108 -17.17 6.19 24.84
C ILE A 108 -17.30 4.74 24.38
N ILE A 109 -17.68 4.54 23.13
CA ILE A 109 -17.79 3.19 22.54
C ILE A 109 -16.44 2.71 22.03
N ARG A 110 -15.61 3.61 21.49
CA ARG A 110 -14.28 3.27 21.00
C ARG A 110 -13.34 4.45 21.18
N LEU A 111 -12.18 4.18 21.77
CA LEU A 111 -11.07 5.14 21.84
C LEU A 111 -10.37 5.22 20.48
N GLY A 112 -10.16 6.41 19.99
CA GLY A 112 -9.45 6.65 18.73
C GLY A 112 -7.94 6.45 18.87
N ASN A 113 -7.28 6.04 17.79
CA ASN A 113 -5.83 5.95 17.76
C ASN A 113 -5.24 7.03 16.81
N PRO A 114 -4.72 8.15 17.35
CA PRO A 114 -4.17 9.23 16.52
C PRO A 114 -2.86 8.87 15.81
N ASN A 115 -2.23 7.75 16.19
CA ASN A 115 -0.96 7.28 15.61
C ASN A 115 -1.14 6.40 14.36
N LEU A 116 -2.37 6.18 13.93
CA LEU A 116 -2.64 5.43 12.71
C LEU A 116 -1.95 6.04 11.51
N THR A 117 -1.34 5.18 10.69
CA THR A 117 -0.61 5.54 9.48
C THR A 117 -0.97 4.63 8.32
N TRP A 118 -0.49 4.99 7.13
CA TRP A 118 -0.67 4.23 5.90
C TRP A 118 -0.11 2.80 6.03
N GLU A 119 -0.86 1.83 5.56
CA GLU A 119 -0.29 0.52 5.24
C GLU A 119 0.62 0.70 4.03
N LYS A 120 1.79 0.07 4.06
CA LYS A 120 2.82 0.23 3.01
C LYS A 120 3.18 -1.12 2.43
N SER A 121 3.12 -1.21 1.09
CA SER A 121 3.61 -2.37 0.33
C SER A 121 4.86 -1.97 -0.42
N LYS A 122 5.95 -2.70 -0.20
CA LYS A 122 7.22 -2.59 -0.93
C LYS A 122 7.29 -3.75 -1.90
N ILE A 123 7.19 -3.42 -3.19
CA ILE A 123 7.13 -4.41 -4.25
C ILE A 123 8.42 -4.33 -5.06
N PHE A 124 9.10 -5.45 -5.19
CA PHE A 124 10.28 -5.62 -6.04
C PHE A 124 10.00 -6.72 -7.05
N ASN A 125 10.25 -6.43 -8.32
CA ASN A 125 10.14 -7.38 -9.41
C ASN A 125 11.41 -7.37 -10.24
N VAL A 126 11.81 -8.56 -10.72
CA VAL A 126 12.86 -8.73 -11.72
C VAL A 126 12.45 -9.86 -12.66
N GLY A 127 12.60 -9.64 -13.96
CA GLY A 127 12.18 -10.61 -14.94
C GLY A 127 12.98 -10.59 -16.22
N VAL A 128 12.81 -11.66 -16.98
CA VAL A 128 13.41 -11.87 -18.29
C VAL A 128 12.33 -12.37 -19.24
N ASP A 129 12.15 -11.66 -20.34
CA ASP A 129 11.30 -12.07 -21.45
C ASP A 129 12.18 -12.46 -22.63
N PHE A 130 11.98 -13.64 -23.18
CA PHE A 130 12.69 -14.05 -24.39
C PHE A 130 11.78 -14.78 -25.37
N SER A 131 12.07 -14.63 -26.64
CA SER A 131 11.37 -15.32 -27.73
C SER A 131 12.36 -16.05 -28.63
N LEU A 132 12.03 -17.29 -28.97
CA LEU A 132 12.85 -18.14 -29.84
C LEU A 132 12.10 -18.40 -31.16
N PHE A 133 12.82 -18.30 -32.26
CA PHE A 133 12.33 -18.60 -33.62
C PHE A 133 11.08 -17.80 -34.03
N ASN A 134 10.76 -16.70 -33.40
CA ASN A 134 9.48 -15.97 -33.53
C ASN A 134 8.21 -16.82 -33.27
N GLN A 135 8.34 -17.97 -32.62
CA GLN A 135 7.25 -18.91 -32.38
C GLN A 135 7.01 -19.20 -30.91
N LEU A 136 8.06 -19.23 -30.12
CA LEU A 136 7.97 -19.51 -28.67
C LEU A 136 8.39 -18.28 -27.87
N SER A 137 7.47 -17.75 -27.07
CA SER A 137 7.75 -16.67 -26.13
C SER A 137 7.62 -17.18 -24.71
N VAL A 138 8.62 -16.89 -23.87
CA VAL A 138 8.69 -17.30 -22.47
C VAL A 138 9.04 -16.08 -21.64
N GLY A 139 8.28 -15.86 -20.56
CA GLY A 139 8.57 -14.87 -19.51
C GLY A 139 8.83 -15.57 -18.19
N VAL A 140 9.88 -15.17 -17.50
CA VAL A 140 10.20 -15.62 -16.15
C VAL A 140 10.32 -14.38 -15.26
N GLU A 141 9.56 -14.36 -14.17
CA GLU A 141 9.54 -13.23 -13.26
C GLU A 141 9.67 -13.71 -11.82
N TYR A 142 10.49 -13.02 -11.06
CA TYR A 142 10.58 -13.14 -9.61
C TYR A 142 10.02 -11.86 -8.99
N TYR A 143 9.13 -12.01 -8.02
CA TYR A 143 8.59 -10.88 -7.28
C TYR A 143 8.76 -11.07 -5.77
N ASN A 144 8.80 -9.95 -5.08
CA ASN A 144 8.83 -9.89 -3.62
C ASN A 144 7.94 -8.72 -3.17
N ASP A 145 6.89 -9.02 -2.41
CA ASP A 145 5.98 -8.01 -1.83
C ASP A 145 6.04 -8.10 -0.31
N ARG A 146 6.51 -7.04 0.32
CA ARG A 146 6.54 -6.88 1.77
C ARG A 146 5.57 -5.80 2.19
N ARG A 147 4.49 -6.20 2.85
CA ARG A 147 3.48 -5.31 3.42
C ARG A 147 3.74 -5.10 4.89
N THR A 148 3.80 -3.85 5.29
CA THR A 148 4.09 -3.41 6.66
C THR A 148 3.04 -2.43 7.14
N SER A 149 2.94 -2.24 8.44
CA SER A 149 1.98 -1.34 9.07
C SER A 149 0.51 -1.71 8.77
N ILE A 150 0.22 -2.99 8.57
CA ILE A 150 -1.14 -3.49 8.36
C ILE A 150 -1.93 -3.27 9.64
N LEU A 151 -3.16 -2.80 9.50
CA LEU A 151 -4.06 -2.63 10.62
C LEU A 151 -4.52 -3.98 11.17
N VAL A 152 -4.32 -4.15 12.46
CA VAL A 152 -4.78 -5.31 13.22
C VAL A 152 -5.52 -4.85 14.47
N ASP A 153 -6.42 -5.68 14.99
CA ASP A 153 -7.08 -5.41 16.25
C ASP A 153 -6.08 -5.50 17.40
N ASP A 154 -6.13 -4.54 18.33
CA ASP A 154 -5.29 -4.58 19.53
C ASP A 154 -5.93 -5.49 20.59
N ASN A 155 -5.51 -6.74 20.60
CA ASN A 155 -6.00 -7.76 21.54
C ASN A 155 -5.08 -7.93 22.77
N ILE A 156 -3.93 -7.25 22.81
CA ILE A 156 -2.93 -7.41 23.88
C ILE A 156 -3.16 -6.36 24.99
N THR A 157 -3.32 -5.11 24.60
CA THR A 157 -3.47 -3.98 25.53
C THR A 157 -4.71 -4.11 26.43
N PRO A 158 -5.89 -4.55 25.94
CA PRO A 158 -7.07 -4.72 26.77
C PRO A 158 -6.88 -5.73 27.89
N LEU A 159 -6.23 -6.87 27.60
CA LEU A 159 -5.96 -7.93 28.56
C LEU A 159 -5.16 -7.43 29.77
N LEU A 160 -4.19 -6.53 29.54
CA LEU A 160 -3.33 -5.97 30.59
C LEU A 160 -4.06 -4.93 31.44
N ASN A 161 -5.04 -4.22 30.87
CA ASN A 161 -5.74 -3.12 31.51
C ASN A 161 -7.17 -3.46 31.98
N GLY A 162 -7.62 -4.70 31.75
CA GLY A 162 -8.98 -5.14 32.12
C GLY A 162 -10.09 -4.50 31.27
N LEU A 163 -9.76 -3.96 30.09
CA LEU A 163 -10.71 -3.38 29.15
C LEU A 163 -11.17 -4.44 28.13
N SER A 164 -12.34 -4.26 27.55
CA SER A 164 -12.76 -5.05 26.41
C SER A 164 -12.00 -4.61 25.14
N SER A 165 -11.65 -5.56 24.27
CA SER A 165 -11.00 -5.29 22.96
C SER A 165 -11.82 -4.32 22.09
N ASP A 166 -13.15 -4.29 22.25
CA ASP A 166 -14.06 -3.44 21.49
C ASP A 166 -13.87 -1.94 21.78
N TYR A 167 -13.27 -1.60 22.93
CA TYR A 167 -12.99 -0.22 23.30
C TYR A 167 -11.76 0.38 22.62
N LEU A 168 -10.86 -0.44 22.06
CA LEU A 168 -9.64 0.04 21.45
C LEU A 168 -9.75 0.09 19.92
N SER A 169 -9.15 1.11 19.36
CA SER A 169 -8.98 1.20 17.90
C SER A 169 -7.87 0.27 17.43
N LYS A 170 -7.89 -0.06 16.15
CA LYS A 170 -6.85 -0.86 15.50
C LYS A 170 -5.48 -0.19 15.57
N ILE A 171 -4.44 -0.98 15.43
CA ILE A 171 -3.03 -0.55 15.46
C ILE A 171 -2.29 -1.05 14.22
N ASN A 172 -1.25 -0.31 13.79
CA ASN A 172 -0.43 -0.65 12.60
C ASN A 172 0.75 -1.56 12.99
N LEU A 173 0.50 -2.82 13.34
CA LEU A 173 1.52 -3.80 13.74
C LEU A 173 1.66 -4.99 12.79
N GLY A 174 0.69 -5.21 11.90
CA GLY A 174 0.72 -6.37 11.02
C GLY A 174 1.81 -6.25 9.94
N GLU A 175 2.44 -7.38 9.63
CA GLU A 175 3.40 -7.53 8.55
C GLU A 175 3.13 -8.83 7.79
N ILE A 176 3.18 -8.76 6.45
CA ILE A 176 3.05 -9.91 5.55
C ILE A 176 4.17 -9.84 4.52
N HIS A 177 4.76 -10.99 4.23
CA HIS A 177 5.77 -11.18 3.21
C HIS A 177 5.29 -12.24 2.22
N ASN A 178 5.37 -11.91 0.92
CA ASN A 178 4.97 -12.79 -0.19
C ASN A 178 6.05 -12.76 -1.27
N SER A 179 6.47 -13.94 -1.76
CA SER A 179 7.51 -14.10 -2.78
C SER A 179 7.24 -15.33 -3.65
#